data_a5f720b75d02541ca3a85466f676f9ae
#
_entry.id   a5f720b75d02541ca3a85466f676f9ae
#
_cell.length_a   1.000
_cell.length_b   1.000
_cell.length_c   1.000
_cell.angle_alpha   90.00
_cell.angle_beta   90.00
_cell.angle_gamma   90.00
#
_symmetry.space_group_name_H-M   'P 1'
#
loop_
_entity.id
_entity.type
_entity.pdbx_description
1 polymer ?
#
loop_
_entity_poly.entity_id
_entity_poly.type
_entity_poly.pdbx_seq_one_letter_code
_entity_poly.pdbx_strand_id
1 'polypeptide(L)'
;KFRGFDGIQTAFKQTDIALELGMRKDATPWYFRFDDYALDYILTHGRGEFEPEQICAPGILVLREHDEKIHTEYYKTLYCYLQCRYNAALTAKKLFIHRSTFLNRLERIHELIQMDLEDFRSRLYLSVSFYILEEEKR
;
A
#
# COMPACT_ATOMS: atom_id res chain seq x y z
N LYS A 1 14.17 25.44 9.15
CA LYS A 1 14.22 26.75 9.86
C LYS A 1 12.83 26.97 10.44
N PHE A 2 12.67 26.86 11.75
CA PHE A 2 11.41 27.16 12.44
C PHE A 2 11.17 28.67 12.41
N ARG A 3 9.96 29.07 12.06
CA ARG A 3 9.52 30.47 12.10
C ARG A 3 8.43 30.60 13.17
N GLY A 4 8.78 31.24 14.29
CA GLY A 4 7.83 31.56 15.36
C GLY A 4 7.46 30.40 16.26
N PHE A 5 6.58 30.67 17.22
CA PHE A 5 6.14 29.73 18.26
C PHE A 5 5.35 28.55 17.70
N ASP A 6 4.55 28.76 16.66
CA ASP A 6 3.77 27.72 15.96
C ASP A 6 4.66 26.67 15.29
N GLY A 7 5.84 27.08 14.81
CA GLY A 7 6.82 26.16 14.26
C GLY A 7 7.42 25.19 15.28
N ILE A 8 7.57 25.64 16.54
CA ILE A 8 8.07 24.81 17.63
C ILE A 8 7.01 23.77 18.03
N GLN A 9 5.75 24.17 18.15
CA GLN A 9 4.67 23.23 18.47
C GLN A 9 4.50 22.15 17.39
N THR A 10 4.59 22.54 16.12
CA THR A 10 4.53 21.59 15.00
C THR A 10 5.68 20.61 15.05
N ALA A 11 6.91 21.08 15.27
CA ALA A 11 8.09 20.22 15.36
C ALA A 11 7.99 19.24 16.55
N PHE A 12 7.48 19.69 17.69
CA PHE A 12 7.26 18.82 18.84
C PHE A 12 6.29 17.70 18.53
N LYS A 13 5.11 18.02 17.95
CA LYS A 13 4.13 17.01 17.50
C LYS A 13 4.70 16.02 16.50
N GLN A 14 5.48 16.52 15.52
CA GLN A 14 6.13 15.66 14.54
C GLN A 14 7.14 14.71 15.19
N THR A 15 7.88 15.18 16.19
CA THR A 15 8.83 14.35 16.94
C THR A 15 8.12 13.26 17.74
N ASP A 16 7.03 13.59 18.43
CA ASP A 16 6.25 12.61 19.20
C ASP A 16 5.67 11.52 18.30
N ILE A 17 5.09 11.91 17.16
CA ILE A 17 4.57 10.96 16.17
C ILE A 17 5.67 10.06 15.60
N ALA A 18 6.81 10.63 15.23
CA ALA A 18 7.94 9.88 14.71
C ALA A 18 8.49 8.88 15.72
N LEU A 19 8.56 9.27 16.99
CA LEU A 19 9.00 8.42 18.08
C LEU A 19 8.01 7.27 18.32
N GLU A 20 6.72 7.56 18.41
CA GLU A 20 5.67 6.57 18.65
C GLU A 20 5.63 5.51 17.52
N LEU A 21 5.57 5.96 16.26
CA LEU A 21 5.48 5.07 15.10
C LEU A 21 6.80 4.33 14.86
N GLY A 22 7.93 5.02 15.07
CA GLY A 22 9.25 4.43 14.91
C GLY A 22 9.52 3.31 15.91
N MET A 23 9.20 3.51 17.17
CA MET A 23 9.36 2.48 18.22
C MET A 23 8.46 1.26 17.99
N ARG A 24 7.30 1.42 17.37
CA ARG A 24 6.42 0.30 17.00
C ARG A 24 6.98 -0.53 15.85
N LYS A 25 7.61 0.11 14.86
CA LYS A 25 8.10 -0.55 13.64
C LYS A 25 9.51 -1.11 13.79
N ASP A 26 10.39 -0.40 14.45
CA ASP A 26 11.79 -0.78 14.60
C ASP A 26 12.37 -0.22 15.91
N ALA A 27 12.71 -1.10 16.83
CA ALA A 27 13.30 -0.73 18.12
C ALA A 27 14.80 -0.38 18.03
N THR A 28 15.43 -0.52 16.88
CA THR A 28 16.89 -0.39 16.70
C THR A 28 17.39 1.02 16.34
N PRO A 29 16.67 1.88 15.60
CA PRO A 29 17.18 3.21 15.30
C PRO A 29 17.30 4.08 16.55
N TRP A 30 18.42 4.78 16.69
CA TRP A 30 18.65 5.74 17.76
C TRP A 30 18.04 7.13 17.47
N TYR A 31 17.49 7.34 16.27
CA TYR A 31 16.75 8.53 15.89
C TYR A 31 15.63 8.20 14.90
N PHE A 32 14.55 8.98 14.93
CA PHE A 32 13.41 8.85 14.03
C PHE A 32 13.12 10.20 13.38
N ARG A 33 12.95 10.21 12.05
CA ARG A 33 12.56 11.41 11.30
C ARG A 33 11.09 11.32 10.97
N PHE A 34 10.34 12.39 11.18
CA PHE A 34 8.90 12.43 10.86
C PHE A 34 8.61 12.08 9.40
N ASP A 35 9.44 12.55 8.46
CA ASP A 35 9.25 12.29 7.03
C ASP A 35 9.20 10.79 6.69
N ASP A 36 9.89 9.96 7.46
CA ASP A 36 9.94 8.50 7.24
C ASP A 36 8.64 7.81 7.70
N TYR A 37 7.85 8.46 8.57
CA TYR A 37 6.59 7.95 9.14
C TYR A 37 5.35 8.78 8.76
N ALA A 38 5.53 9.86 7.99
CA ALA A 38 4.44 10.77 7.64
C ALA A 38 3.31 10.07 6.87
N LEU A 39 3.67 9.16 5.96
CA LEU A 39 2.68 8.38 5.21
C LEU A 39 1.87 7.47 6.13
N ASP A 40 2.54 6.77 7.04
CA ASP A 40 1.88 5.92 8.04
C ASP A 40 0.90 6.72 8.89
N TYR A 41 1.34 7.88 9.35
CA TYR A 41 0.51 8.78 10.12
C TYR A 41 -0.74 9.23 9.37
N ILE A 42 -0.58 9.65 8.10
CA ILE A 42 -1.70 10.07 7.25
C ILE A 42 -2.68 8.92 7.05
N LEU A 43 -2.20 7.74 6.73
CA LEU A 43 -3.06 6.59 6.43
C LEU A 43 -3.77 6.07 7.68
N THR A 44 -3.08 6.00 8.81
CA THR A 44 -3.67 5.56 10.07
C THR A 44 -4.76 6.52 10.56
N HIS A 45 -4.50 7.83 10.50
CA HIS A 45 -5.48 8.81 10.96
C HIS A 45 -6.54 9.13 9.91
N GLY A 46 -6.22 8.99 8.63
CA GLY A 46 -7.15 9.25 7.52
C GLY A 46 -8.28 8.23 7.39
N ARG A 47 -8.10 7.01 7.91
CA ARG A 47 -9.15 5.99 7.89
C ARG A 47 -10.24 6.22 8.94
N GLY A 48 -9.97 7.00 9.97
CA GLY A 48 -10.90 7.25 11.06
C GLY A 48 -11.28 5.96 11.80
N GLU A 49 -12.58 5.70 11.93
CA GLU A 49 -13.13 4.53 12.63
C GLU A 49 -13.36 3.31 11.69
N PHE A 50 -13.00 3.44 10.41
CA PHE A 50 -13.21 2.35 9.46
C PHE A 50 -12.14 1.27 9.60
N GLU A 51 -12.57 0.01 9.51
CA GLU A 51 -11.65 -1.10 9.33
C GLU A 51 -11.02 -1.04 7.92
N PRO A 52 -9.81 -1.57 7.73
CA PRO A 52 -9.10 -1.53 6.46
C PRO A 52 -9.92 -2.00 5.28
N GLU A 53 -10.62 -3.11 5.42
CA GLU A 53 -11.46 -3.67 4.37
C GLU A 53 -12.62 -2.74 3.96
N GLN A 54 -13.05 -1.85 4.85
CA GLN A 54 -14.17 -0.94 4.57
C GLN A 54 -13.76 0.27 3.72
N ILE A 55 -12.47 0.63 3.72
CA ILE A 55 -11.96 1.79 2.98
C ILE A 55 -11.05 1.42 1.81
N CYS A 56 -10.62 0.16 1.71
CA CYS A 56 -9.80 -0.31 0.61
C CYS A 56 -10.60 -0.52 -0.67
N ALA A 57 -9.92 -0.51 -1.81
CA ALA A 57 -10.54 -0.76 -3.11
C ALA A 57 -11.26 -2.12 -3.11
N PRO A 58 -12.57 -2.16 -3.35
CA PRO A 58 -13.35 -3.40 -3.26
C PRO A 58 -12.81 -4.51 -4.16
N GLY A 59 -12.27 -4.16 -5.32
CA GLY A 59 -11.67 -5.11 -6.25
C GLY A 59 -10.52 -5.93 -5.65
N ILE A 60 -9.77 -5.37 -4.68
CA ILE A 60 -8.70 -6.12 -4.00
C ILE A 60 -9.28 -7.24 -3.14
N LEU A 61 -10.40 -6.98 -2.46
CA LEU A 61 -11.09 -7.97 -1.63
C LEU A 61 -11.67 -9.08 -2.51
N VAL A 62 -12.22 -8.72 -3.66
CA VAL A 62 -12.70 -9.68 -4.69
C VAL A 62 -11.54 -10.59 -5.14
N LEU A 63 -10.34 -10.05 -5.37
CA LEU A 63 -9.18 -10.87 -5.73
C LEU A 63 -8.78 -11.83 -4.62
N ARG A 64 -8.76 -11.40 -3.36
CA ARG A 64 -8.46 -12.28 -2.22
C ARG A 64 -9.45 -13.44 -2.14
N GLU A 65 -10.74 -13.13 -2.20
CA GLU A 65 -11.79 -14.14 -2.17
C GLU A 65 -11.74 -15.10 -3.36
N HIS A 66 -11.43 -14.60 -4.55
CA HIS A 66 -11.23 -15.41 -5.75
C HIS A 66 -10.03 -16.35 -5.60
N ASP A 67 -8.89 -15.84 -5.12
CA ASP A 67 -7.66 -16.63 -4.92
C ASP A 67 -7.89 -17.76 -3.90
N GLU A 68 -8.63 -17.49 -2.82
CA GLU A 68 -9.00 -18.49 -1.82
C GLU A 68 -9.88 -19.60 -2.39
N LYS A 69 -10.85 -19.26 -3.27
CA LYS A 69 -11.79 -20.22 -3.85
C LYS A 69 -11.19 -21.10 -4.95
N ILE A 70 -10.33 -20.53 -5.79
CA ILE A 70 -9.86 -21.17 -7.03
C ILE A 70 -8.35 -21.46 -6.98
N HIS A 71 -7.68 -21.10 -5.88
CA HIS A 71 -6.26 -21.30 -5.69
C HIS A 71 -5.37 -20.60 -6.74
N THR A 72 -5.77 -19.37 -7.12
CA THR A 72 -4.98 -18.48 -7.97
C THR A 72 -4.07 -17.58 -7.13
N GLU A 73 -3.23 -16.78 -7.77
CA GLU A 73 -2.34 -15.80 -7.11
C GLU A 73 -2.55 -14.39 -7.68
N TYR A 74 -3.78 -14.01 -7.95
CA TYR A 74 -4.08 -12.72 -8.59
C TYR A 74 -3.81 -11.54 -7.67
N TYR A 75 -4.15 -11.64 -6.39
CA TYR A 75 -3.80 -10.64 -5.38
C TYR A 75 -2.30 -10.38 -5.34
N LYS A 76 -1.50 -11.42 -5.21
CA LYS A 76 -0.03 -11.34 -5.22
C LYS A 76 0.51 -10.80 -6.54
N THR A 77 -0.10 -11.19 -7.67
CA THR A 77 0.29 -10.73 -9.00
C THR A 77 0.06 -9.24 -9.15
N LEU A 78 -1.10 -8.72 -8.75
CA LEU A 78 -1.41 -7.29 -8.79
C LEU A 78 -0.49 -6.51 -7.85
N TYR A 79 -0.30 -6.96 -6.62
CA TYR A 79 0.60 -6.31 -5.65
C TYR A 79 2.03 -6.22 -6.20
N CYS A 80 2.56 -7.31 -6.76
CA CYS A 80 3.87 -7.31 -7.40
C CYS A 80 3.94 -6.34 -8.59
N TYR A 81 2.88 -6.24 -9.38
CA TYR A 81 2.79 -5.33 -10.52
C TYR A 81 2.87 -3.86 -10.09
N LEU A 82 2.17 -3.49 -9.02
CA LEU A 82 2.29 -2.16 -8.41
C LEU A 82 3.73 -1.88 -7.95
N GLN A 83 4.31 -2.80 -7.19
CA GLN A 83 5.70 -2.67 -6.70
C GLN A 83 6.72 -2.55 -7.83
N CYS A 84 6.46 -3.20 -8.97
CA CYS A 84 7.27 -3.10 -10.18
C CYS A 84 6.94 -1.87 -11.04
N ARG A 85 6.23 -0.87 -10.50
CA ARG A 85 5.83 0.36 -11.19
C ARG A 85 5.09 0.10 -12.50
N TYR A 86 4.20 -0.90 -12.48
CA TYR A 86 3.40 -1.31 -13.64
C TYR A 86 4.24 -1.80 -14.84
N ASN A 87 5.44 -2.32 -14.57
CA ASN A 87 6.29 -2.91 -15.59
C ASN A 87 6.03 -4.41 -15.73
N ALA A 88 5.37 -4.82 -16.81
CA ALA A 88 4.98 -6.21 -17.07
C ALA A 88 6.18 -7.17 -17.14
N ALA A 89 7.28 -6.76 -17.78
CA ALA A 89 8.46 -7.62 -17.93
C ALA A 89 9.16 -7.85 -16.59
N LEU A 90 9.30 -6.77 -15.79
CA LEU A 90 9.90 -6.86 -14.47
C LEU A 90 9.02 -7.68 -13.51
N THR A 91 7.70 -7.53 -13.59
CA THR A 91 6.75 -8.29 -12.77
C THR A 91 6.80 -9.77 -13.07
N ALA A 92 6.75 -10.15 -14.35
CA ALA A 92 6.85 -11.54 -14.77
C ALA A 92 8.16 -12.19 -14.27
N LYS A 93 9.29 -11.46 -14.40
CA LYS A 93 10.59 -11.90 -13.86
C LYS A 93 10.56 -12.08 -12.34
N LYS A 94 9.99 -11.11 -11.60
CA LYS A 94 9.92 -11.16 -10.13
C LYS A 94 9.01 -12.28 -9.62
N LEU A 95 7.96 -12.63 -10.38
CA LEU A 95 7.05 -13.73 -10.08
C LEU A 95 7.52 -15.09 -10.60
N PHE A 96 8.66 -15.14 -11.30
CA PHE A 96 9.19 -16.37 -11.94
C PHE A 96 8.20 -17.03 -12.90
N ILE A 97 7.42 -16.23 -13.65
CA ILE A 97 6.47 -16.71 -14.66
C ILE A 97 6.81 -16.15 -16.05
N HIS A 98 6.31 -16.82 -17.09
CA HIS A 98 6.45 -16.30 -18.45
C HIS A 98 5.62 -15.02 -18.62
N ARG A 99 6.09 -14.09 -19.48
CA ARG A 99 5.39 -12.82 -19.75
C ARG A 99 3.96 -13.02 -20.25
N SER A 100 3.72 -14.03 -21.10
CA SER A 100 2.35 -14.34 -21.57
C SER A 100 1.43 -14.79 -20.42
N THR A 101 1.94 -15.59 -19.50
CA THR A 101 1.19 -15.99 -18.30
C THR A 101 0.84 -14.79 -17.44
N PHE A 102 1.79 -13.85 -17.26
CA PHE A 102 1.52 -12.61 -16.55
C PHE A 102 0.42 -11.78 -17.24
N LEU A 103 0.49 -11.61 -18.57
CA LEU A 103 -0.51 -10.84 -19.32
C LEU A 103 -1.90 -11.47 -19.23
N ASN A 104 -2.01 -12.79 -19.33
CA ASN A 104 -3.28 -13.49 -19.13
C ASN A 104 -3.83 -13.31 -17.71
N ARG A 105 -2.96 -13.38 -16.70
CA ARG A 105 -3.36 -13.07 -15.30
C ARG A 105 -3.84 -11.63 -15.16
N LEU A 106 -3.14 -10.67 -15.77
CA LEU A 106 -3.47 -9.25 -15.69
C LEU A 106 -4.84 -8.95 -16.33
N GLU A 107 -5.15 -9.58 -17.45
CA GLU A 107 -6.46 -9.48 -18.10
C GLU A 107 -7.59 -9.96 -17.16
N ARG A 108 -7.42 -11.12 -16.55
CA ARG A 108 -8.37 -11.63 -15.54
C ARG A 108 -8.49 -10.77 -14.30
N ILE A 109 -7.37 -10.24 -13.81
CA ILE A 109 -7.36 -9.29 -12.71
C ILE A 109 -8.19 -8.05 -13.09
N HIS A 110 -7.99 -7.51 -14.29
CA HIS A 110 -8.71 -6.32 -14.77
C HIS A 110 -10.24 -6.55 -14.79
N GLU A 111 -10.68 -7.72 -15.25
CA GLU A 111 -12.09 -8.11 -15.25
C GLU A 111 -12.67 -8.17 -13.82
N LEU A 112 -11.89 -8.66 -12.85
CA LEU A 112 -12.34 -8.85 -11.48
C LEU A 112 -12.37 -7.54 -10.67
N ILE A 113 -11.34 -6.70 -10.81
CA ILE A 113 -11.24 -5.47 -10.01
C ILE A 113 -12.13 -4.34 -10.53
N GLN A 114 -12.51 -4.37 -11.81
CA GLN A 114 -13.33 -3.35 -12.48
C GLN A 114 -12.79 -1.93 -12.32
N MET A 115 -11.48 -1.77 -12.32
CA MET A 115 -10.78 -0.50 -12.17
C MET A 115 -9.83 -0.29 -13.33
N ASP A 116 -9.74 0.96 -13.80
CA ASP A 116 -8.78 1.33 -14.84
C ASP A 116 -7.37 1.46 -14.24
N LEU A 117 -6.48 0.53 -14.63
CA LEU A 117 -5.08 0.54 -14.20
C LEU A 117 -4.22 1.59 -14.92
N GLU A 118 -4.75 2.30 -15.91
CA GLU A 118 -4.07 3.43 -16.54
C GLU A 118 -4.42 4.77 -15.88
N ASP A 119 -5.56 4.85 -15.17
CA ASP A 119 -5.95 6.03 -14.43
C ASP A 119 -5.09 6.23 -13.16
N PHE A 120 -4.56 7.44 -13.00
CA PHE A 120 -3.72 7.80 -11.85
C PHE A 120 -4.44 7.63 -10.50
N ARG A 121 -5.71 8.03 -10.41
CA ARG A 121 -6.48 7.95 -9.17
C ARG A 121 -6.73 6.51 -8.76
N SER A 122 -7.07 5.66 -9.72
CA SER A 122 -7.24 4.22 -9.52
C SER A 122 -5.94 3.56 -9.05
N ARG A 123 -4.82 3.87 -9.68
CA ARG A 123 -3.48 3.40 -9.27
C ARG A 123 -3.12 3.84 -7.85
N LEU A 124 -3.38 5.10 -7.51
CA LEU A 124 -3.12 5.62 -6.17
C LEU A 124 -3.99 4.90 -5.13
N TYR A 125 -5.29 4.75 -5.41
CA TYR A 125 -6.21 4.09 -4.50
C TYR A 125 -5.83 2.62 -4.27
N LEU A 126 -5.47 1.88 -5.32
CA LEU A 126 -4.96 0.52 -5.21
C LEU A 126 -3.67 0.47 -4.37
N SER A 127 -2.73 1.38 -4.62
CA SER A 127 -1.46 1.43 -3.87
C SER A 127 -1.67 1.69 -2.39
N VAL A 128 -2.54 2.64 -2.04
CA VAL A 128 -2.92 2.95 -0.66
C VAL A 128 -3.63 1.75 -0.02
N SER A 129 -4.56 1.12 -0.74
CA SER A 129 -5.31 -0.05 -0.25
C SER A 129 -4.37 -1.22 0.07
N PHE A 130 -3.45 -1.54 -0.83
CA PHE A 130 -2.44 -2.58 -0.55
C PHE A 130 -1.53 -2.20 0.62
N TYR A 131 -1.14 -0.93 0.72
CA TYR A 131 -0.31 -0.48 1.83
C TYR A 131 -1.02 -0.72 3.17
N ILE A 132 -2.28 -0.31 3.31
CA ILE A 132 -3.07 -0.50 4.53
C ILE A 132 -3.22 -1.99 4.85
N LEU A 133 -3.61 -2.82 3.88
CA LEU A 133 -3.85 -4.25 4.08
C LEU A 133 -2.58 -5.06 4.38
N GLU A 134 -1.41 -4.65 3.90
CA GLU A 134 -0.14 -5.33 4.17
C GLU A 134 0.53 -4.87 5.48
N GLU A 135 0.30 -3.62 5.91
CA GLU A 135 0.78 -3.15 7.23
C GLU A 135 0.09 -3.89 8.39
N GLU A 136 -1.18 -4.27 8.25
CA GLU A 136 -1.89 -5.03 9.29
C GLU A 136 -1.40 -6.48 9.47
N LYS A 137 -0.71 -7.03 8.48
CA LYS A 137 -0.13 -8.38 8.58
C LYS A 137 1.23 -8.41 9.29
N ARG A 138 1.79 -7.22 9.62
CA ARG A 138 3.09 -7.09 10.27
C ARG A 138 2.94 -6.96 11.77
#